data_33973cccb62b4d1215f34b6e54f0c096
#
_entry.id   33973cccb62b4d1215f34b6e54f0c096
#
_cell.length_a   1.000
_cell.length_b   1.000
_cell.length_c   1.000
_cell.angle_alpha   90.00
_cell.angle_beta   90.00
_cell.angle_gamma   90.00
#
_symmetry.space_group_name_H-M   'P 1'
#
loop_
_entity.id
_entity.type
_entity.pdbx_description
1 polymer ?
#
loop_
_entity_poly.entity_id
_entity_poly.type
_entity_poly.pdbx_seq_one_letter_code
_entity_poly.pdbx_strand_id
1 'polypeptide(L)'
;MEESDDSIRRAILSGEKDAYKVLVARYSQVVFRVAYRITGSEPDAEEAVQETFLRGYQKLGLFEGRSSMATWFYRIGSNCALDIVNRRRPEPQSRIGEENDPERNELQLADRNAGPDRLLLSREIEAAQQAAMGELTPTERTAFVLRHMEDRSTDEIAAALNIAPNSAKQAVFRAVQKLRRQLAPLWINT
;
A
#
# COMPACT_ATOMS: atom_id res chain seq x y z
N MET A 1 26.81 -13.86 3.59
CA MET A 1 27.06 -12.45 3.26
C MET A 1 25.96 -12.07 2.27
N GLU A 2 25.01 -11.25 2.68
CA GLU A 2 23.93 -10.84 1.76
C GLU A 2 24.51 -9.98 0.64
N GLU A 3 24.19 -10.32 -0.59
CA GLU A 3 24.56 -9.51 -1.74
C GLU A 3 23.86 -8.15 -1.68
N SER A 4 24.60 -7.08 -1.96
CA SER A 4 24.02 -5.73 -2.00
C SER A 4 23.07 -5.58 -3.20
N ASP A 5 22.03 -4.76 -3.06
CA ASP A 5 21.11 -4.47 -4.17
C ASP A 5 21.83 -3.98 -5.43
N ASP A 6 22.94 -3.26 -5.24
CA ASP A 6 23.75 -2.73 -6.33
C ASP A 6 24.54 -3.84 -7.06
N SER A 7 25.01 -4.88 -6.34
CA SER A 7 25.66 -6.02 -6.98
C SER A 7 24.65 -6.86 -7.76
N ILE A 8 23.48 -7.11 -7.18
CA ILE A 8 22.37 -7.82 -7.83
C ILE A 8 21.93 -7.08 -9.10
N ARG A 9 21.73 -5.75 -8.99
CA ARG A 9 21.35 -4.91 -10.13
C ARG A 9 22.38 -5.01 -11.27
N ARG A 10 23.67 -4.94 -10.96
CA ARG A 10 24.74 -5.07 -11.98
C ARG A 10 24.72 -6.44 -12.64
N ALA A 11 24.53 -7.52 -11.88
CA ALA A 11 24.40 -8.87 -12.41
C ALA A 11 23.22 -8.98 -13.39
N ILE A 12 22.05 -8.43 -13.03
CA ILE A 12 20.87 -8.42 -13.91
C ILE A 12 21.16 -7.67 -15.21
N LEU A 13 21.77 -6.50 -15.11
CA LEU A 13 22.07 -5.65 -16.27
C LEU A 13 23.17 -6.24 -17.17
N SER A 14 24.04 -7.11 -16.63
CA SER A 14 25.03 -7.87 -17.41
C SER A 14 24.46 -9.14 -18.07
N GLY A 15 23.17 -9.46 -17.84
CA GLY A 15 22.47 -10.56 -18.49
C GLY A 15 22.09 -11.72 -17.58
N GLU A 16 22.45 -11.70 -16.30
CA GLU A 16 22.06 -12.70 -15.30
C GLU A 16 20.61 -12.49 -14.84
N LYS A 17 19.66 -12.82 -15.71
CA LYS A 17 18.23 -12.59 -15.45
C LYS A 17 17.72 -13.26 -14.17
N ASP A 18 18.29 -14.40 -13.79
CA ASP A 18 17.90 -15.14 -12.58
C ASP A 18 18.22 -14.38 -11.29
N ALA A 19 19.20 -13.47 -11.30
CA ALA A 19 19.49 -12.63 -10.15
C ALA A 19 18.29 -11.72 -9.76
N TYR A 20 17.35 -11.45 -10.68
CA TYR A 20 16.16 -10.68 -10.38
C TYR A 20 15.24 -11.36 -9.36
N LYS A 21 15.25 -12.69 -9.29
CA LYS A 21 14.49 -13.46 -8.29
C LYS A 21 14.87 -13.08 -6.86
N VAL A 22 16.12 -12.67 -6.63
CA VAL A 22 16.60 -12.22 -5.32
C VAL A 22 15.91 -10.91 -4.91
N LEU A 23 15.76 -9.97 -5.84
CA LEU A 23 15.03 -8.73 -5.57
C LEU A 23 13.53 -8.99 -5.33
N VAL A 24 12.93 -9.89 -6.11
CA VAL A 24 11.53 -10.31 -5.90
C VAL A 24 11.37 -10.92 -4.51
N ALA A 25 12.21 -11.88 -4.13
CA ALA A 25 12.14 -12.53 -2.81
C ALA A 25 12.33 -11.52 -1.66
N ARG A 26 13.24 -10.56 -1.82
CA ARG A 26 13.56 -9.55 -0.80
C ARG A 26 12.44 -8.53 -0.59
N TYR A 27 11.75 -8.13 -1.66
CA TYR A 27 10.83 -6.99 -1.63
C TYR A 27 9.35 -7.34 -1.79
N SER A 28 9.00 -8.58 -2.20
CA SER A 28 7.60 -8.96 -2.47
C SER A 28 6.68 -8.78 -1.27
N GLN A 29 7.10 -9.22 -0.08
CA GLN A 29 6.28 -9.13 1.13
C GLN A 29 6.01 -7.68 1.53
N VAL A 30 7.00 -6.82 1.35
CA VAL A 30 6.89 -5.41 1.71
C VAL A 30 6.00 -4.67 0.71
N VAL A 31 6.18 -4.93 -0.58
CA VAL A 31 5.33 -4.38 -1.65
C VAL A 31 3.89 -4.86 -1.48
N PHE A 32 3.68 -6.14 -1.17
CA PHE A 32 2.36 -6.70 -0.90
C PHE A 32 1.66 -5.97 0.26
N ARG A 33 2.36 -5.79 1.38
CA ARG A 33 1.80 -5.10 2.55
C ARG A 33 1.34 -3.68 2.22
N VAL A 34 2.14 -2.92 1.47
CA VAL A 34 1.78 -1.56 1.03
C VAL A 34 0.59 -1.60 0.08
N ALA A 35 0.64 -2.48 -0.91
CA ALA A 35 -0.44 -2.64 -1.89
C ALA A 35 -1.76 -3.02 -1.21
N TYR A 36 -1.73 -3.98 -0.28
CA TYR A 36 -2.91 -4.40 0.49
C TYR A 36 -3.50 -3.25 1.32
N ARG A 37 -2.67 -2.46 1.98
CA ARG A 37 -3.13 -1.27 2.73
C ARG A 37 -3.79 -0.22 1.85
N ILE A 38 -3.37 -0.11 0.58
CA ILE A 38 -3.93 0.82 -0.39
C ILE A 38 -5.21 0.27 -1.02
N THR A 39 -5.21 -1.00 -1.44
CA THR A 39 -6.33 -1.62 -2.16
C THR A 39 -7.43 -2.09 -1.23
N GLY A 40 -7.08 -2.58 -0.03
CA GLY A 40 -7.99 -3.25 0.90
C GLY A 40 -8.44 -4.64 0.41
N SER A 41 -7.80 -5.21 -0.60
CA SER A 41 -8.16 -6.46 -1.26
C SER A 41 -6.92 -7.28 -1.56
N GLU A 42 -6.89 -8.54 -1.13
CA GLU A 42 -5.77 -9.45 -1.34
C GLU A 42 -5.51 -9.72 -2.83
N PRO A 43 -6.52 -10.07 -3.66
CA PRO A 43 -6.32 -10.26 -5.09
C PRO A 43 -5.75 -9.02 -5.78
N ASP A 44 -6.18 -7.83 -5.38
CA ASP A 44 -5.69 -6.57 -5.93
C ASP A 44 -4.25 -6.27 -5.49
N ALA A 45 -3.92 -6.63 -4.26
CA ALA A 45 -2.56 -6.49 -3.76
C ALA A 45 -1.61 -7.44 -4.50
N GLU A 46 -2.02 -8.67 -4.78
CA GLU A 46 -1.25 -9.62 -5.58
C GLU A 46 -1.05 -9.11 -7.01
N GLU A 47 -2.10 -8.61 -7.66
CA GLU A 47 -2.00 -7.98 -8.98
C GLU A 47 -1.01 -6.82 -8.95
N ALA A 48 -1.09 -5.95 -7.94
CA ALA A 48 -0.17 -4.82 -7.77
C ALA A 48 1.29 -5.28 -7.59
N VAL A 49 1.53 -6.37 -6.85
CA VAL A 49 2.87 -6.95 -6.68
C VAL A 49 3.42 -7.45 -8.01
N GLN A 50 2.64 -8.23 -8.75
CA GLN A 50 3.05 -8.75 -10.06
C GLN A 50 3.42 -7.61 -11.02
N GLU A 51 2.55 -6.62 -11.14
CA GLU A 51 2.78 -5.45 -11.99
C GLU A 51 3.98 -4.62 -11.53
N THR A 52 4.20 -4.51 -10.21
CA THR A 52 5.34 -3.81 -9.64
C THR A 52 6.66 -4.44 -10.08
N PHE A 53 6.78 -5.74 -9.99
CA PHE A 53 8.02 -6.42 -10.38
C PHE A 53 8.19 -6.47 -11.89
N LEU A 54 7.12 -6.56 -12.67
CA LEU A 54 7.19 -6.45 -14.13
C LEU A 54 7.72 -5.07 -14.55
N ARG A 55 7.12 -3.99 -14.05
CA ARG A 55 7.56 -2.60 -14.32
C ARG A 55 8.96 -2.35 -13.74
N GLY A 56 9.26 -2.91 -12.57
CA GLY A 56 10.57 -2.84 -11.94
C GLY A 56 11.65 -3.47 -12.82
N TYR A 57 11.44 -4.66 -13.35
CA TYR A 57 12.37 -5.32 -14.25
C TYR A 57 12.62 -4.47 -15.52
N GLN A 58 11.55 -4.00 -16.14
CA GLN A 58 11.64 -3.18 -17.36
C GLN A 58 12.40 -1.85 -17.15
N LYS A 59 12.27 -1.26 -15.95
CA LYS A 59 12.85 0.04 -15.62
C LYS A 59 14.13 -0.04 -14.79
N LEU A 60 14.65 -1.22 -14.52
CA LEU A 60 15.81 -1.41 -13.65
C LEU A 60 17.07 -0.67 -14.15
N GLY A 61 17.23 -0.59 -15.47
CA GLY A 61 18.31 0.18 -16.09
C GLY A 61 18.22 1.69 -15.84
N LEU A 62 17.02 2.21 -15.56
CA LEU A 62 16.76 3.62 -15.27
C LEU A 62 16.90 3.97 -13.78
N PHE A 63 17.17 2.99 -12.94
CA PHE A 63 17.39 3.23 -11.51
C PHE A 63 18.75 3.90 -11.29
N GLU A 64 18.74 5.16 -10.90
CA GLU A 64 19.94 6.00 -10.74
C GLU A 64 20.58 5.92 -9.35
N GLY A 65 20.01 5.15 -8.42
CA GLY A 65 20.54 5.04 -7.05
C GLY A 65 20.32 6.28 -6.17
N ARG A 66 19.47 7.23 -6.59
CA ARG A 66 19.13 8.43 -5.78
C ARG A 66 18.31 8.11 -4.51
N SER A 67 17.75 6.92 -4.43
CA SER A 67 17.04 6.38 -3.28
C SER A 67 17.43 4.92 -3.07
N SER A 68 17.03 4.32 -1.94
CA SER A 68 17.19 2.88 -1.77
C SER A 68 16.35 2.10 -2.79
N MET A 69 16.75 0.86 -3.11
CA MET A 69 15.97 -0.04 -3.97
C MET A 69 14.58 -0.30 -3.36
N ALA A 70 14.49 -0.42 -2.04
CA ALA A 70 13.22 -0.51 -1.33
C ALA A 70 12.30 0.68 -1.63
N THR A 71 12.79 1.92 -1.49
CA THR A 71 12.02 3.13 -1.78
C THR A 71 11.56 3.17 -3.24
N TRP A 72 12.40 2.70 -4.15
CA TRP A 72 12.07 2.64 -5.57
C TRP A 72 10.94 1.64 -5.86
N PHE A 73 11.00 0.43 -5.29
CA PHE A 73 9.91 -0.55 -5.42
C PHE A 73 8.62 -0.08 -4.73
N TYR A 74 8.70 0.58 -3.56
CA TYR A 74 7.54 1.20 -2.93
C TYR A 74 6.84 2.20 -3.83
N ARG A 75 7.60 3.05 -4.52
CA ARG A 75 7.03 4.03 -5.45
C ARG A 75 6.30 3.36 -6.60
N ILE A 76 6.89 2.31 -7.18
CA ILE A 76 6.24 1.56 -8.26
C ILE A 76 4.99 0.86 -7.71
N GLY A 77 5.09 0.16 -6.59
CA GLY A 77 4.00 -0.62 -5.98
C GLY A 77 2.81 0.23 -5.54
N SER A 78 3.06 1.38 -4.91
CA SER A 78 1.98 2.29 -4.53
C SER A 78 1.24 2.86 -5.75
N ASN A 79 1.95 3.14 -6.85
CA ASN A 79 1.32 3.56 -8.10
C ASN A 79 0.50 2.43 -8.73
N CYS A 80 1.03 1.20 -8.78
CA CYS A 80 0.28 0.05 -9.30
C CYS A 80 -1.01 -0.18 -8.49
N ALA A 81 -0.92 -0.15 -7.16
CA ALA A 81 -2.07 -0.28 -6.28
C ALA A 81 -3.09 0.84 -6.49
N LEU A 82 -2.63 2.09 -6.61
CA LEU A 82 -3.49 3.24 -6.89
C LEU A 82 -4.17 3.14 -8.26
N ASP A 83 -3.45 2.70 -9.29
CA ASP A 83 -4.00 2.47 -10.64
C ASP A 83 -5.12 1.41 -10.61
N ILE A 84 -4.94 0.32 -9.85
CA ILE A 84 -5.94 -0.74 -9.69
C ILE A 84 -7.20 -0.19 -9.01
N VAL A 85 -7.05 0.53 -7.89
CA VAL A 85 -8.18 1.13 -7.17
C VAL A 85 -8.93 2.13 -8.05
N ASN A 86 -8.21 2.96 -8.82
CA ASN A 86 -8.82 3.94 -9.73
C ASN A 86 -9.58 3.25 -10.88
N ARG A 87 -9.07 2.15 -11.43
CA ARG A 87 -9.75 1.39 -12.49
C ARG A 87 -11.05 0.73 -12.02
N ARG A 88 -11.11 0.31 -10.75
CA ARG A 88 -12.31 -0.29 -10.15
C ARG A 88 -13.36 0.71 -9.71
N ARG A 89 -13.00 1.99 -9.61
CA ARG A 89 -13.93 3.04 -9.29
C ARG A 89 -14.84 3.26 -10.51
N PRO A 90 -16.17 3.09 -10.41
CA PRO A 90 -17.08 3.48 -11.49
C PRO A 90 -16.83 4.95 -11.80
N GLU A 91 -16.78 5.32 -13.08
CA GLU A 91 -16.92 6.72 -13.48
C GLU A 91 -18.17 7.30 -12.78
N PRO A 92 -18.18 8.60 -12.42
CA PRO A 92 -19.28 9.19 -11.63
C PRO A 92 -20.55 9.30 -12.46
N GLN A 93 -21.16 8.16 -12.78
CA GLN A 93 -22.53 8.06 -13.26
C GLN A 93 -23.30 7.11 -12.37
N SER A 94 -24.22 7.72 -11.59
CA SER A 94 -25.32 7.08 -10.84
C SER A 94 -24.90 6.12 -9.71
N ARG A 95 -24.95 6.65 -8.50
CA ARG A 95 -25.15 5.86 -7.29
C ARG A 95 -26.49 5.12 -7.38
N ILE A 96 -26.46 3.85 -7.72
CA ILE A 96 -27.50 2.88 -7.36
C ILE A 96 -26.74 1.61 -6.96
N GLY A 97 -26.82 1.30 -5.67
CA GLY A 97 -26.66 0.05 -4.96
C GLY A 97 -25.78 -1.04 -5.59
N GLU A 98 -24.60 -1.23 -5.06
CA GLU A 98 -24.01 -2.57 -5.01
C GLU A 98 -23.60 -2.84 -3.57
N GLU A 99 -24.19 -3.88 -3.04
CA GLU A 99 -23.98 -4.42 -1.72
C GLU A 99 -22.51 -4.77 -1.54
N ASN A 100 -21.88 -4.20 -0.54
CA ASN A 100 -20.62 -4.68 0.00
C ASN A 100 -20.87 -6.09 0.55
N ASP A 101 -20.32 -7.09 -0.11
CA ASP A 101 -20.24 -8.45 0.40
C ASP A 101 -19.24 -8.47 1.58
N PRO A 102 -19.70 -8.68 2.83
CA PRO A 102 -18.86 -8.61 4.01
C PRO A 102 -17.98 -9.85 4.24
N GLU A 103 -18.05 -10.87 3.38
CA GLU A 103 -17.36 -12.14 3.59
C GLU A 103 -15.92 -12.24 3.06
N ARG A 104 -15.32 -11.15 2.59
CA ARG A 104 -14.01 -11.20 1.92
C ARG A 104 -12.93 -10.40 2.58
N ASN A 105 -12.61 -10.71 3.83
CA ASN A 105 -11.33 -10.20 4.35
C ASN A 105 -10.87 -10.89 5.64
N GLU A 106 -10.26 -12.04 5.52
CA GLU A 106 -9.49 -12.64 6.61
C GLU A 106 -8.01 -12.76 6.22
N LEU A 107 -7.25 -11.69 6.38
CA LEU A 107 -5.83 -11.81 6.65
C LEU A 107 -5.63 -11.62 8.15
N GLN A 108 -5.79 -12.71 8.87
CA GLN A 108 -5.53 -12.79 10.30
C GLN A 108 -4.02 -12.78 10.55
N LEU A 109 -3.49 -11.65 10.97
CA LEU A 109 -2.36 -11.63 11.88
C LEU A 109 -2.91 -11.80 13.31
N ALA A 110 -3.56 -12.91 13.56
CA ALA A 110 -4.07 -13.23 14.88
C ALA A 110 -2.90 -13.69 15.76
N ASP A 111 -2.65 -12.94 16.82
CA ASP A 111 -1.89 -13.42 17.98
C ASP A 111 -2.65 -14.62 18.55
N ARG A 112 -2.11 -15.83 18.38
CA ARG A 112 -2.73 -17.11 18.73
C ARG A 112 -2.99 -17.33 20.22
N ASN A 113 -2.70 -16.34 21.09
CA ASN A 113 -2.80 -16.42 22.54
C ASN A 113 -3.85 -15.49 23.17
N ALA A 114 -4.70 -14.82 22.39
CA ALA A 114 -5.74 -13.94 22.93
C ALA A 114 -7.02 -14.70 23.26
N GLY A 115 -7.59 -14.47 24.45
CA GLY A 115 -8.88 -15.02 24.84
C GLY A 115 -10.04 -14.54 23.95
N PRO A 116 -11.22 -15.24 23.97
CA PRO A 116 -12.34 -14.96 23.03
C PRO A 116 -12.80 -13.50 23.01
N ASP A 117 -12.85 -12.84 24.15
CA ASP A 117 -13.29 -11.44 24.25
C ASP A 117 -12.28 -10.46 23.64
N ARG A 118 -10.99 -10.76 23.74
CA ARG A 118 -9.94 -9.98 23.09
C ARG A 118 -9.94 -10.15 21.57
N LEU A 119 -10.26 -11.34 21.09
CA LEU A 119 -10.39 -11.62 19.66
C LEU A 119 -11.59 -10.89 19.04
N LEU A 120 -12.71 -10.82 19.75
CA LEU A 120 -13.90 -10.06 19.31
C LEU A 120 -13.58 -8.55 19.24
N LEU A 121 -12.99 -7.99 20.29
CA LEU A 121 -12.60 -6.59 20.33
C LEU A 121 -11.57 -6.23 19.24
N SER A 122 -10.61 -7.11 18.97
CA SER A 122 -9.63 -6.94 17.89
C SER A 122 -10.32 -6.89 16.53
N ARG A 123 -11.27 -7.78 16.26
CA ARG A 123 -12.05 -7.82 15.02
C ARG A 123 -12.92 -6.57 14.82
N GLU A 124 -13.56 -6.08 15.89
CA GLU A 124 -14.34 -4.85 15.84
C GLU A 124 -13.46 -3.62 15.53
N ILE A 125 -12.28 -3.54 16.14
CA ILE A 125 -11.31 -2.47 15.86
C ILE A 125 -10.80 -2.56 14.42
N GLU A 126 -10.46 -3.75 13.95
CA GLU A 126 -10.00 -3.97 12.58
C GLU A 126 -11.08 -3.61 11.55
N ALA A 127 -12.32 -4.04 11.78
CA ALA A 127 -13.45 -3.71 10.93
C ALA A 127 -13.71 -2.18 10.89
N ALA A 128 -13.64 -1.51 12.05
CA ALA A 128 -13.79 -0.07 12.13
C ALA A 128 -12.66 0.70 11.42
N GLN A 129 -11.42 0.22 11.56
CA GLN A 129 -10.27 0.78 10.84
C GLN A 129 -10.43 0.63 9.33
N GLN A 130 -10.88 -0.54 8.89
CA GLN A 130 -11.08 -0.83 7.47
C GLN A 130 -12.22 0.01 6.88
N ALA A 131 -13.33 0.15 7.60
CA ALA A 131 -14.42 1.04 7.23
C ALA A 131 -13.94 2.51 7.13
N ALA A 132 -13.18 2.97 8.13
CA ALA A 132 -12.64 4.34 8.12
C ALA A 132 -11.66 4.56 6.95
N MET A 133 -10.82 3.58 6.61
CA MET A 133 -9.95 3.65 5.44
C MET A 133 -10.75 3.64 4.13
N GLY A 134 -11.92 3.00 4.12
CA GLY A 134 -12.86 3.00 2.99
C GLY A 134 -13.38 4.40 2.60
N GLU A 135 -13.54 5.29 3.59
CA GLU A 135 -14.00 6.67 3.39
C GLU A 135 -12.95 7.60 2.76
N LEU A 136 -11.70 7.16 2.70
CA LEU A 136 -10.63 7.93 2.08
C LEU A 136 -10.71 7.80 0.54
N THR A 137 -10.42 8.91 -0.15
CA THR A 137 -10.14 8.81 -1.58
C THR A 137 -8.87 7.95 -1.80
N PRO A 138 -8.71 7.32 -2.97
CA PRO A 138 -7.50 6.53 -3.25
C PRO A 138 -6.21 7.30 -2.99
N THR A 139 -6.14 8.56 -3.41
CA THR A 139 -4.99 9.44 -3.18
C THR A 139 -4.77 9.73 -1.69
N GLU A 140 -5.82 10.00 -0.92
CA GLU A 140 -5.74 10.24 0.52
C GLU A 140 -5.28 8.97 1.26
N ARG A 141 -5.83 7.80 0.89
CA ARG A 141 -5.43 6.51 1.47
C ARG A 141 -3.96 6.21 1.20
N THR A 142 -3.53 6.33 -0.06
CA THR A 142 -2.14 6.09 -0.44
C THR A 142 -1.19 7.06 0.27
N ALA A 143 -1.53 8.35 0.32
CA ALA A 143 -0.72 9.35 1.02
C ALA A 143 -0.62 9.08 2.53
N PHE A 144 -1.72 8.64 3.16
CA PHE A 144 -1.74 8.25 4.57
C PHE A 144 -0.87 7.01 4.83
N VAL A 145 -1.01 5.96 4.04
CA VAL A 145 -0.21 4.73 4.17
C VAL A 145 1.27 5.05 4.04
N LEU A 146 1.66 5.78 3.01
CA LEU A 146 3.06 6.15 2.79
C LEU A 146 3.61 7.02 3.93
N ARG A 147 2.83 7.95 4.47
CA ARG A 147 3.28 8.85 5.53
C ARG A 147 3.39 8.18 6.89
N HIS A 148 2.33 7.47 7.32
CA HIS A 148 2.19 7.00 8.70
C HIS A 148 2.54 5.53 8.91
N MET A 149 2.54 4.73 7.86
CA MET A 149 2.86 3.30 7.94
C MET A 149 4.21 2.95 7.33
N GLU A 150 4.66 3.75 6.35
CA GLU A 150 5.94 3.52 5.66
C GLU A 150 6.95 4.66 5.90
N ASP A 151 6.61 5.63 6.75
CA ASP A 151 7.46 6.75 7.20
C ASP A 151 8.13 7.53 6.04
N ARG A 152 7.36 7.76 4.96
CA ARG A 152 7.86 8.51 3.79
C ARG A 152 7.74 10.01 4.00
N SER A 153 8.72 10.74 3.47
CA SER A 153 8.69 12.20 3.43
C SER A 153 7.61 12.73 2.48
N THR A 154 7.22 13.98 2.66
CA THR A 154 6.23 14.61 1.77
C THR A 154 6.69 14.62 0.31
N ASP A 155 7.99 14.79 0.06
CA ASP A 155 8.54 14.82 -1.30
C ASP A 155 8.54 13.42 -1.94
N GLU A 156 8.83 12.37 -1.15
CA GLU A 156 8.71 10.99 -1.62
C GLU A 156 7.25 10.62 -1.95
N ILE A 157 6.29 11.07 -1.13
CA ILE A 157 4.86 10.87 -1.37
C ILE A 157 4.43 11.62 -2.63
N ALA A 158 4.85 12.86 -2.80
CA ALA A 158 4.57 13.66 -3.99
C ALA A 158 5.11 12.99 -5.26
N ALA A 159 6.35 12.51 -5.20
CA ALA A 159 6.97 11.77 -6.31
C ALA A 159 6.27 10.43 -6.58
N ALA A 160 5.86 9.69 -5.52
CA ALA A 160 5.13 8.43 -5.65
C ALA A 160 3.75 8.63 -6.30
N LEU A 161 3.02 9.67 -5.92
CA LEU A 161 1.67 9.96 -6.42
C LEU A 161 1.66 10.81 -7.70
N ASN A 162 2.82 11.25 -8.16
CA ASN A 162 2.97 12.19 -9.29
C ASN A 162 2.13 13.47 -9.12
N ILE A 163 2.18 14.07 -7.92
CA ILE A 163 1.47 15.29 -7.55
C ILE A 163 2.46 16.32 -6.95
N ALA A 164 2.02 17.58 -6.85
CA ALA A 164 2.83 18.61 -6.19
C ALA A 164 3.01 18.32 -4.69
N PRO A 165 4.15 18.67 -4.06
CA PRO A 165 4.40 18.43 -2.62
C PRO A 165 3.31 19.02 -1.72
N ASN A 166 2.79 20.19 -2.05
CA ASN A 166 1.70 20.80 -1.29
C ASN A 166 0.39 19.97 -1.38
N SER A 167 0.11 19.39 -2.54
CA SER A 167 -1.04 18.48 -2.72
C SER A 167 -0.87 17.20 -1.90
N ALA A 168 0.35 16.64 -1.84
CA ALA A 168 0.65 15.47 -1.00
C ALA A 168 0.43 15.80 0.48
N LYS A 169 0.93 16.95 0.97
CA LYS A 169 0.69 17.42 2.33
C LYS A 169 -0.80 17.55 2.63
N GLN A 170 -1.56 18.15 1.72
CA GLN A 170 -3.01 18.29 1.87
C GLN A 170 -3.74 16.95 1.86
N ALA A 171 -3.31 15.98 1.03
CA ALA A 171 -3.90 14.65 1.00
C ALA A 171 -3.71 13.93 2.35
N VAL A 172 -2.50 13.95 2.90
CA VAL A 172 -2.21 13.40 4.25
C VAL A 172 -3.08 14.07 5.31
N PHE A 173 -3.15 15.41 5.30
CA PHE A 173 -3.94 16.15 6.27
C PHE A 173 -5.43 15.78 6.20
N ARG A 174 -6.03 15.75 5.02
CA ARG A 174 -7.43 15.36 4.84
C ARG A 174 -7.69 13.93 5.27
N ALA A 175 -6.78 13.01 4.96
CA ALA A 175 -6.88 11.63 5.41
C ALA A 175 -6.93 11.53 6.94
N VAL A 176 -6.00 12.19 7.64
CA VAL A 176 -5.97 12.22 9.11
C VAL A 176 -7.25 12.82 9.70
N GLN A 177 -7.76 13.91 9.13
CA GLN A 177 -9.01 14.54 9.61
C GLN A 177 -10.22 13.61 9.44
N LYS A 178 -10.35 12.93 8.30
CA LYS A 178 -11.40 11.95 8.07
C LYS A 178 -11.33 10.77 9.03
N LEU A 179 -10.13 10.17 9.19
CA LEU A 179 -9.91 9.06 10.10
C LEU A 179 -10.22 9.44 11.56
N ARG A 180 -9.76 10.61 12.02
CA ARG A 180 -10.09 11.11 13.36
C ARG A 180 -11.58 11.20 13.58
N ARG A 181 -12.31 11.74 12.62
CA ARG A 181 -13.78 11.86 12.72
C ARG A 181 -14.46 10.50 12.78
N GLN A 182 -14.03 9.55 11.98
CA GLN A 182 -14.63 8.21 11.92
C GLN A 182 -14.30 7.36 13.16
N LEU A 183 -13.09 7.48 13.68
CA LEU A 183 -12.63 6.70 14.82
C LEU A 183 -12.90 7.35 16.18
N ALA A 184 -13.35 8.62 16.21
CA ALA A 184 -13.67 9.33 17.46
C ALA A 184 -14.65 8.56 18.37
N PRO A 185 -15.72 7.91 17.87
CA PRO A 185 -16.64 7.17 18.73
C PRO A 185 -15.99 5.99 19.49
N LEU A 186 -14.93 5.40 18.94
CA LEU A 186 -14.22 4.29 19.57
C LEU A 186 -13.39 4.70 20.79
N TRP A 187 -13.02 5.99 20.89
CA TRP A 187 -12.23 6.53 21.99
C TRP A 187 -13.06 7.01 23.18
N ILE A 188 -14.37 7.17 22.98
CA ILE A 188 -15.30 7.67 24.00
C ILE A 188 -15.87 6.51 24.84
N ASN A 189 -15.81 5.30 24.34
CA ASN A 189 -16.38 4.09 24.98
C ASN A 189 -15.32 3.22 25.71
N THR A 190 -14.11 3.72 25.92
CA THR A 190 -13.06 3.07 26.69
C THR A 190 -12.76 3.88 27.96
#